data_94648e216fe015797dc12202783ef773
#
_entry.id   94648e216fe015797dc12202783ef773
#
_cell.length_a   1.000
_cell.length_b   1.000
_cell.length_c   1.000
_cell.angle_alpha   90.00
_cell.angle_beta   90.00
_cell.angle_gamma   90.00
#
_symmetry.space_group_name_H-M   'P 1'
#
loop_
_entity.id
_entity.type
_entity.pdbx_description
1 polymer ?
#
loop_
_entity_poly.entity_id
_entity_poly.type
_entity_poly.pdbx_seq_one_letter_code
_entity_poly.pdbx_strand_id
1 'polypeptide(L)'
;MKSNSPESARTTCLMAFTWQQKLHIASIGDGMIAVCGDTAEQTMVLEDDKEDSFTNITDSLGHSFDPSVWHTLVLEQNAWRGVLLCSDGISEDYKTETRPLFAWSIMKHFSSMSPPHRRWALQKVLKREAPGHRDDKTMIALCWRPYDAN
;
A
#
# COMPACT_ATOMS: atom_id res chain seq x y z
N MET A 1 9.15 16.92 -32.23
CA MET A 1 9.50 16.84 -30.80
C MET A 1 8.22 17.10 -30.01
N LYS A 2 7.69 16.10 -29.30
CA LYS A 2 6.58 16.35 -28.37
C LYS A 2 7.14 17.15 -27.18
N SER A 3 6.61 18.35 -26.95
CA SER A 3 6.91 19.15 -25.76
C SER A 3 6.51 18.32 -24.55
N ASN A 4 7.48 17.82 -23.80
CA ASN A 4 7.25 17.29 -22.46
C ASN A 4 6.99 18.49 -21.55
N SER A 5 5.75 18.98 -21.51
CA SER A 5 5.39 19.99 -20.51
C SER A 5 5.38 19.30 -19.14
N PRO A 6 5.87 19.94 -18.07
CA PRO A 6 5.79 19.42 -16.70
C PRO A 6 4.35 19.08 -16.29
N GLU A 7 3.35 19.70 -16.90
CA GLU A 7 1.92 19.49 -16.68
C GLU A 7 1.42 18.11 -17.07
N SER A 8 2.18 17.35 -17.88
CA SER A 8 1.83 16.00 -18.29
C SER A 8 2.41 14.90 -17.37
N ALA A 9 3.28 15.25 -16.43
CA ALA A 9 3.86 14.30 -15.48
C ALA A 9 2.95 14.19 -14.24
N ARG A 10 2.32 13.03 -14.10
CA ARG A 10 1.47 12.68 -12.96
C ARG A 10 1.95 11.37 -12.36
N THR A 11 1.85 11.23 -11.03
CA THR A 11 2.21 10.00 -10.34
C THR A 11 1.34 9.80 -9.11
N THR A 12 1.12 8.58 -8.73
CA THR A 12 0.55 8.20 -7.44
C THR A 12 1.62 8.28 -6.35
N CYS A 13 1.22 8.48 -5.11
CA CYS A 13 2.13 8.48 -3.98
C CYS A 13 1.48 7.82 -2.77
N LEU A 14 2.15 6.81 -2.23
CA LEU A 14 1.78 6.16 -0.98
C LEU A 14 2.90 6.39 0.02
N MET A 15 2.56 6.87 1.20
CA MET A 15 3.53 7.21 2.23
C MET A 15 3.07 6.72 3.61
N ALA A 16 4.01 6.15 4.35
CA ALA A 16 3.84 5.81 5.75
C ALA A 16 5.14 6.07 6.51
N PHE A 17 5.04 6.73 7.66
CA PHE A 17 6.18 6.96 8.54
C PHE A 17 5.73 7.04 9.99
N THR A 18 6.65 6.80 10.92
CA THR A 18 6.39 6.92 12.35
C THR A 18 7.08 8.15 12.91
N TRP A 19 6.34 8.91 13.72
CA TRP A 19 6.87 10.07 14.44
C TRP A 19 6.11 10.24 15.76
N GLN A 20 6.83 10.47 16.85
CA GLN A 20 6.27 10.64 18.20
C GLN A 20 5.30 9.51 18.58
N GLN A 21 5.67 8.27 18.33
CA GLN A 21 4.86 7.05 18.58
C GLN A 21 3.52 7.00 17.80
N LYS A 22 3.38 7.84 16.79
CA LYS A 22 2.24 7.80 15.87
C LYS A 22 2.67 7.31 14.50
N LEU A 23 1.78 6.58 13.85
CA LEU A 23 1.87 6.19 12.45
C LEU A 23 1.13 7.23 11.62
N HIS A 24 1.85 7.93 10.78
CA HIS A 24 1.31 8.87 9.80
C HIS A 24 1.24 8.21 8.45
N ILE A 25 0.09 8.32 7.81
CA ILE A 25 -0.20 7.72 6.51
C ILE A 25 -0.73 8.82 5.61
N ALA A 26 -0.27 8.82 4.36
CA ALA A 26 -0.81 9.68 3.33
C ALA A 26 -0.82 8.94 1.98
N SER A 27 -1.88 9.11 1.22
CA SER A 27 -2.01 8.56 -0.13
C SER A 27 -2.63 9.56 -1.08
N ILE A 28 -2.20 9.49 -2.32
CA ILE A 28 -2.84 10.11 -3.48
C ILE A 28 -2.70 9.14 -4.64
N GLY A 29 -3.82 8.83 -5.30
CA GLY A 29 -3.88 7.86 -6.39
C GLY A 29 -4.38 6.49 -5.94
N ASP A 30 -4.29 5.52 -6.83
CA ASP A 30 -5.01 4.25 -6.83
C ASP A 30 -4.30 3.06 -6.16
N GLY A 31 -3.24 3.30 -5.44
CA GLY A 31 -2.59 2.26 -4.65
C GLY A 31 -3.31 1.96 -3.33
N MET A 32 -2.85 0.92 -2.64
CA MET A 32 -3.38 0.45 -1.36
C MET A 32 -2.38 0.66 -0.23
N ILE A 33 -2.85 1.17 0.91
CA ILE A 33 -2.12 1.13 2.18
C ILE A 33 -2.92 0.27 3.16
N ALA A 34 -2.32 -0.81 3.66
CA ALA A 34 -2.93 -1.63 4.70
C ALA A 34 -2.17 -1.49 6.02
N VAL A 35 -2.89 -1.12 7.08
CA VAL A 35 -2.37 -1.08 8.45
C VAL A 35 -2.73 -2.38 9.14
N CYS A 36 -1.73 -3.19 9.42
CA CYS A 36 -1.92 -4.58 9.84
C CYS A 36 -1.98 -4.69 11.37
N GLY A 37 -3.11 -5.22 11.86
CA GLY A 37 -3.34 -5.57 13.25
C GLY A 37 -2.86 -6.98 13.62
N ASP A 38 -3.35 -7.48 14.75
CA ASP A 38 -3.01 -8.84 15.22
C ASP A 38 -3.69 -9.93 14.38
N THR A 39 -4.83 -9.62 13.77
CA THR A 39 -5.60 -10.52 12.90
C THR A 39 -5.97 -9.84 11.58
N ALA A 40 -6.50 -10.60 10.64
CA ALA A 40 -6.99 -10.05 9.38
C ALA A 40 -8.18 -9.10 9.60
N GLU A 41 -9.06 -9.40 10.54
CA GLU A 41 -10.24 -8.57 10.85
C GLU A 41 -9.85 -7.24 11.51
N GLN A 42 -8.68 -7.18 12.14
CA GLN A 42 -8.11 -5.96 12.71
C GLN A 42 -7.22 -5.21 11.72
N THR A 43 -7.08 -5.71 10.50
CA THR A 43 -6.30 -5.06 9.47
C THR A 43 -7.19 -4.07 8.71
N MET A 44 -6.78 -2.81 8.71
CA MET A 44 -7.47 -1.72 8.02
C MET A 44 -6.81 -1.46 6.66
N VAL A 45 -7.62 -1.32 5.62
CA VAL A 45 -7.16 -0.96 4.28
C VAL A 45 -7.66 0.43 3.93
N LEU A 46 -6.74 1.28 3.49
CA LEU A 46 -7.02 2.58 2.90
C LEU A 46 -6.74 2.48 1.41
N GLU A 47 -7.71 2.83 0.64
CA GLU A 47 -7.67 2.89 -0.82
C GLU A 47 -8.61 4.00 -1.30
N ASP A 48 -8.44 4.44 -2.52
CA ASP A 48 -9.32 5.43 -3.11
C ASP A 48 -10.66 4.78 -3.45
N ASP A 49 -11.77 5.35 -2.96
CA ASP A 49 -13.13 4.86 -3.25
C ASP A 49 -13.48 5.21 -4.72
N LYS A 50 -13.18 4.26 -5.62
CA LYS A 50 -13.53 4.40 -7.04
C LYS A 50 -15.04 4.30 -7.29
N GLU A 51 -15.87 3.92 -6.31
CA GLU A 51 -17.30 3.68 -6.49
C GLU A 51 -18.11 4.95 -6.75
N ASP A 52 -17.67 6.12 -6.31
CA ASP A 52 -18.39 7.38 -6.46
C ASP A 52 -17.96 8.25 -7.66
N SER A 53 -16.89 7.89 -8.37
CA SER A 53 -16.44 8.67 -9.51
C SER A 53 -16.84 8.02 -10.84
N PHE A 54 -17.85 8.58 -11.49
CA PHE A 54 -18.21 8.30 -12.91
C PHE A 54 -17.09 8.69 -13.90
N THR A 55 -15.97 9.16 -13.42
CA THR A 55 -14.83 9.57 -14.22
C THR A 55 -13.61 8.71 -13.82
N ASN A 56 -13.03 8.02 -14.80
CA ASN A 56 -11.75 7.31 -14.66
C ASN A 56 -10.57 8.28 -14.43
N ILE A 57 -10.77 9.33 -13.63
CA ILE A 57 -9.75 10.30 -13.29
C ILE A 57 -9.26 9.95 -11.88
N THR A 58 -8.11 9.33 -11.82
CA THR A 58 -7.40 9.10 -10.57
C THR A 58 -6.70 10.39 -10.15
N ASP A 59 -6.91 10.81 -8.91
CA ASP A 59 -6.14 11.89 -8.33
C ASP A 59 -4.66 11.54 -8.34
N SER A 60 -3.81 12.51 -8.63
CA SER A 60 -2.40 12.25 -8.80
C SER A 60 -1.56 13.46 -8.40
N LEU A 61 -0.37 13.19 -7.91
CA LEU A 61 0.64 14.22 -7.68
C LEU A 61 1.04 14.82 -9.02
N GLY A 62 0.71 16.10 -9.22
CA GLY A 62 0.95 16.84 -10.45
C GLY A 62 1.72 18.15 -10.21
N HIS A 63 1.62 19.05 -11.17
CA HIS A 63 2.30 20.35 -11.13
C HIS A 63 1.76 21.30 -10.04
N SER A 64 0.48 21.20 -9.70
CA SER A 64 -0.15 21.98 -8.63
C SER A 64 -0.35 21.10 -7.39
N PHE A 65 0.10 21.59 -6.24
CA PHE A 65 -0.16 20.95 -4.97
C PHE A 65 -1.55 21.33 -4.46
N ASP A 66 -2.44 20.35 -4.37
CA ASP A 66 -3.74 20.49 -3.73
C ASP A 66 -3.81 19.53 -2.52
N PRO A 67 -3.79 20.07 -1.28
CA PRO A 67 -3.87 19.23 -0.09
C PRO A 67 -5.18 18.46 0.04
N SER A 68 -6.27 18.91 -0.60
CA SER A 68 -7.59 18.30 -0.47
C SER A 68 -7.72 16.94 -1.14
N VAL A 69 -6.85 16.64 -2.10
CA VAL A 69 -6.82 15.34 -2.80
C VAL A 69 -6.00 14.26 -2.07
N TRP A 70 -5.39 14.62 -0.94
CA TRP A 70 -4.64 13.66 -0.13
C TRP A 70 -5.54 13.01 0.92
N HIS A 71 -5.55 11.69 0.93
CA HIS A 71 -6.10 10.92 2.02
C HIS A 71 -5.05 10.79 3.12
N THR A 72 -5.33 11.32 4.28
CA THR A 72 -4.39 11.31 5.41
C THR A 72 -5.00 10.69 6.65
N LEU A 73 -4.18 9.93 7.40
CA LEU A 73 -4.60 9.31 8.64
C LEU A 73 -3.45 9.28 9.64
N VAL A 74 -3.75 9.51 10.90
CA VAL A 74 -2.79 9.41 12.01
C VAL A 74 -3.32 8.42 13.04
N LEU A 75 -2.52 7.41 13.37
CA LEU A 75 -2.87 6.31 14.26
C LEU A 75 -1.83 6.17 15.38
N GLU A 76 -2.21 5.57 16.50
CA GLU A 76 -1.26 5.17 17.53
C GLU A 76 -0.44 3.97 17.05
N GLN A 77 0.87 4.13 16.94
CA GLN A 77 1.78 3.11 16.37
C GLN A 77 1.70 1.77 17.13
N ASN A 78 1.60 1.82 18.44
CA ASN A 78 1.60 0.62 19.30
C ASN A 78 0.35 -0.25 19.15
N ALA A 79 -0.74 0.26 18.59
CA ALA A 79 -1.95 -0.50 18.31
C ALA A 79 -1.80 -1.47 17.11
N TRP A 80 -0.72 -1.32 16.32
CA TRP A 80 -0.54 -2.02 15.06
C TRP A 80 0.76 -2.81 15.01
N ARG A 81 0.84 -3.80 14.12
CA ARG A 81 2.02 -4.63 13.88
C ARG A 81 2.93 -4.06 12.81
N GLY A 82 2.35 -3.44 11.79
CA GLY A 82 3.08 -2.91 10.66
C GLY A 82 2.19 -2.31 9.59
N VAL A 83 2.78 -1.94 8.47
CA VAL A 83 2.09 -1.37 7.31
C VAL A 83 2.58 -2.00 6.02
N LEU A 84 1.65 -2.27 5.10
CA LEU A 84 1.91 -2.74 3.75
C LEU A 84 1.42 -1.68 2.76
N LEU A 85 2.30 -1.28 1.84
CA LEU A 85 1.98 -0.38 0.73
C LEU A 85 2.11 -1.17 -0.57
N CYS A 86 1.11 -1.07 -1.44
CA CYS A 86 1.10 -1.75 -2.73
C CYS A 86 0.65 -0.80 -3.84
N SER A 87 1.27 -0.90 -5.03
CA SER A 87 0.70 -0.29 -6.23
C SER A 87 -0.59 -1.02 -6.66
N ASP A 88 -1.37 -0.37 -7.53
CA ASP A 88 -2.58 -0.88 -8.14
C ASP A 88 -2.38 -2.23 -8.84
N GLY A 89 -1.27 -2.42 -9.55
CA GLY A 89 -0.89 -3.70 -10.16
C GLY A 89 -0.82 -4.89 -9.19
N ILE A 90 -0.92 -4.66 -7.87
CA ILE A 90 -1.08 -5.70 -6.84
C ILE A 90 -2.46 -5.64 -6.23
N SER A 91 -2.93 -4.45 -5.83
CA SER A 91 -4.20 -4.32 -5.11
C SER A 91 -5.40 -4.72 -5.96
N GLU A 92 -5.36 -4.50 -7.27
CA GLU A 92 -6.42 -4.88 -8.19
C GLU A 92 -6.53 -6.41 -8.45
N ASP A 93 -5.47 -7.18 -8.17
CA ASP A 93 -5.52 -8.64 -8.21
C ASP A 93 -6.38 -9.24 -7.08
N TYR A 94 -6.76 -8.44 -6.07
CA TYR A 94 -7.55 -8.85 -4.92
C TYR A 94 -8.85 -8.07 -4.80
N LYS A 95 -9.94 -8.79 -4.55
CA LYS A 95 -11.23 -8.17 -4.22
C LYS A 95 -11.09 -7.37 -2.93
N THR A 96 -11.80 -6.26 -2.81
CA THR A 96 -11.78 -5.36 -1.65
C THR A 96 -11.94 -6.12 -0.33
N GLU A 97 -12.87 -7.08 -0.27
CA GLU A 97 -13.14 -7.87 0.95
C GLU A 97 -11.98 -8.79 1.35
N THR A 98 -11.11 -9.15 0.40
CA THR A 98 -9.98 -10.07 0.64
C THR A 98 -8.66 -9.35 0.89
N ARG A 99 -8.58 -8.06 0.64
CA ARG A 99 -7.37 -7.25 0.83
C ARG A 99 -6.83 -7.23 2.26
N PRO A 100 -7.68 -7.12 3.32
CA PRO A 100 -7.19 -7.22 4.69
C PRO A 100 -6.51 -8.55 4.99
N LEU A 101 -7.10 -9.66 4.54
CA LEU A 101 -6.53 -11.01 4.71
C LEU A 101 -5.22 -11.17 3.95
N PHE A 102 -5.14 -10.66 2.72
CA PHE A 102 -3.90 -10.65 1.94
C PHE A 102 -2.80 -9.88 2.67
N ALA A 103 -3.05 -8.63 3.07
CA ALA A 103 -2.08 -7.78 3.74
C ALA A 103 -1.58 -8.40 5.05
N TRP A 104 -2.50 -8.87 5.89
CA TRP A 104 -2.17 -9.56 7.14
C TRP A 104 -1.33 -10.82 6.90
N SER A 105 -1.67 -11.63 5.90
CA SER A 105 -0.94 -12.86 5.56
C SER A 105 0.49 -12.55 5.11
N ILE A 106 0.68 -11.52 4.30
CA ILE A 106 2.01 -11.03 3.89
C ILE A 106 2.81 -10.61 5.13
N MET A 107 2.24 -9.76 5.98
CA MET A 107 2.92 -9.26 7.16
C MET A 107 3.27 -10.38 8.14
N LYS A 108 2.34 -11.30 8.43
CA LYS A 108 2.58 -12.46 9.29
C LYS A 108 3.69 -13.35 8.75
N HIS A 109 3.63 -13.67 7.46
CA HIS A 109 4.61 -14.56 6.82
C HIS A 109 6.03 -13.97 6.82
N PHE A 110 6.16 -12.68 6.51
CA PHE A 110 7.47 -12.06 6.34
C PHE A 110 8.07 -11.48 7.62
N SER A 111 7.27 -11.17 8.64
CA SER A 111 7.77 -10.56 9.88
C SER A 111 8.77 -11.44 10.63
N SER A 112 8.60 -12.76 10.57
CA SER A 112 9.48 -13.75 11.23
C SER A 112 10.73 -14.11 10.43
N MET A 113 10.83 -13.68 9.17
CA MET A 113 11.97 -14.01 8.30
C MET A 113 13.16 -13.07 8.52
N SER A 114 14.38 -13.58 8.34
CA SER A 114 15.57 -12.73 8.25
C SER A 114 15.53 -11.83 7.00
N PRO A 115 16.19 -10.64 7.01
CA PRO A 115 16.11 -9.69 5.90
C PRO A 115 16.45 -10.26 4.51
N PRO A 116 17.50 -11.10 4.32
CA PRO A 116 17.78 -11.70 3.03
C PRO A 116 16.64 -12.61 2.52
N HIS A 117 16.06 -13.41 3.44
CA HIS A 117 14.96 -14.30 3.12
C HIS A 117 13.67 -13.54 2.77
N ARG A 118 13.39 -12.43 3.48
CA ARG A 118 12.25 -11.55 3.16
C ARG A 118 12.31 -11.05 1.73
N ARG A 119 13.47 -10.52 1.32
CA ARG A 119 13.64 -9.98 -0.04
C ARG A 119 13.36 -11.05 -1.10
N TRP A 120 13.93 -12.23 -0.93
CA TRP A 120 13.73 -13.33 -1.87
C TRP A 120 12.27 -13.82 -1.89
N ALA A 121 11.64 -13.93 -0.73
CA ALA A 121 10.26 -14.37 -0.61
C ALA A 121 9.29 -13.34 -1.21
N LEU A 122 9.50 -12.03 -0.99
CA LEU A 122 8.73 -10.96 -1.64
C LEU A 122 8.87 -11.01 -3.16
N GLN A 123 10.07 -11.22 -3.69
CA GLN A 123 10.26 -11.39 -5.13
C GLN A 123 9.50 -12.60 -5.69
N LYS A 124 9.40 -13.68 -4.93
CA LYS A 124 8.59 -14.84 -5.33
C LYS A 124 7.10 -14.54 -5.35
N VAL A 125 6.59 -13.81 -4.35
CA VAL A 125 5.19 -13.37 -4.31
C VAL A 125 4.90 -12.52 -5.54
N LEU A 126 5.66 -11.46 -5.78
CA LEU A 126 5.47 -10.57 -6.93
C LEU A 126 5.52 -11.29 -8.29
N LYS A 127 6.29 -12.37 -8.40
CA LYS A 127 6.34 -13.19 -9.63
C LYS A 127 5.17 -14.16 -9.79
N ARG A 128 4.54 -14.58 -8.69
CA ARG A 128 3.41 -15.52 -8.69
C ARG A 128 2.07 -14.82 -8.87
N GLU A 129 1.96 -13.65 -8.26
CA GLU A 129 0.74 -12.85 -8.29
C GLU A 129 0.57 -12.26 -9.70
N ALA A 130 -0.24 -12.86 -10.51
CA ALA A 130 -0.64 -12.52 -11.86
C ALA A 130 0.38 -12.72 -13.00
N PRO A 131 0.56 -13.93 -13.50
CA PRO A 131 1.35 -14.20 -14.72
C PRO A 131 0.74 -13.59 -16.00
N GLY A 132 -0.38 -12.88 -15.94
CA GLY A 132 -1.03 -12.22 -17.08
C GLY A 132 -1.23 -10.72 -16.96
N HIS A 133 -1.02 -10.14 -15.80
CA HIS A 133 -1.18 -8.70 -15.59
C HIS A 133 0.09 -7.95 -16.05
N ARG A 134 -0.09 -6.93 -16.89
CA ARG A 134 1.01 -6.17 -17.51
C ARG A 134 1.43 -4.94 -16.73
N ASP A 135 0.82 -4.71 -15.57
CA ASP A 135 1.07 -3.51 -14.77
C ASP A 135 2.27 -3.65 -13.84
N ASP A 136 2.89 -2.53 -13.52
CA ASP A 136 4.06 -2.49 -12.64
C ASP A 136 3.65 -2.83 -11.20
N LYS A 137 4.42 -3.72 -10.57
CA LYS A 137 4.15 -4.23 -9.23
C LYS A 137 5.17 -3.74 -8.24
N THR A 138 4.72 -2.94 -7.30
CA THR A 138 5.54 -2.45 -6.19
C THR A 138 4.90 -2.82 -4.86
N MET A 139 5.71 -3.34 -3.93
CA MET A 139 5.27 -3.68 -2.58
C MET A 139 6.33 -3.26 -1.56
N ILE A 140 5.89 -2.59 -0.51
CA ILE A 140 6.72 -2.22 0.64
C ILE A 140 6.04 -2.72 1.90
N ALA A 141 6.76 -3.52 2.70
CA ALA A 141 6.29 -4.02 3.98
C ALA A 141 7.20 -3.53 5.10
N LEU A 142 6.64 -2.81 6.07
CA LEU A 142 7.30 -2.34 7.29
C LEU A 142 6.65 -3.02 8.49
N CYS A 143 7.43 -3.76 9.27
CA CYS A 143 6.96 -4.44 10.48
C CYS A 143 7.83 -4.00 11.66
N TRP A 144 7.22 -3.41 12.68
CA TRP A 144 7.89 -2.99 13.92
C TRP A 144 7.58 -3.89 15.09
N ARG A 145 6.52 -4.68 15.02
CA ARG A 145 6.16 -5.68 16.03
C ARG A 145 5.86 -7.02 15.35
N PRO A 146 6.81 -7.96 15.32
CA PRO A 146 6.63 -9.26 14.66
C PRO A 146 5.43 -10.03 15.21
N TYR A 147 4.84 -10.86 14.36
CA TYR A 147 3.87 -11.86 14.79
C TYR A 147 4.60 -13.00 15.47
N ASP A 148 4.01 -13.58 16.52
CA ASP A 148 4.57 -14.75 17.16
C ASP A 148 4.63 -15.90 16.16
N ALA A 149 5.75 -16.61 16.13
CA ALA A 149 5.89 -17.84 15.35
C ALA A 149 5.07 -18.93 16.04
N ASN A 150 3.93 -19.31 15.47
CA ASN A 150 3.19 -20.51 15.85
C ASN A 150 3.81 -21.73 15.18
#